data_43bc115a1d1f06d7ee6f5971794d651c
#
_entry.id   43bc115a1d1f06d7ee6f5971794d651c
#
_cell.length_a   1.000
_cell.length_b   1.000
_cell.length_c   1.000
_cell.angle_alpha   90.00
_cell.angle_beta   90.00
_cell.angle_gamma   90.00
#
_symmetry.space_group_name_H-M   'P 1'
#
loop_
_entity.id
_entity.type
_entity.pdbx_description
1 polymer ?
#
loop_
_entity_poly.entity_id
_entity_poly.type
_entity_poly.pdbx_seq_one_letter_code
_entity_poly.pdbx_strand_id
1 'polypeptide(L)'
;FTMDMPAGVMGFDKPKDTPISPDGRDWAMLSFMWQNTRHPYWSMPNRGDYDTIVPGMQFVRDGLDIAKDRCKKLYGVDGAVIFEASWYHNVGVFPFEGMPGHLRFHQLATIEIPAIMAETYAHTRDEKFLKETLLPCAEEGLKFYFNRFTKTDANGRMLMEGVGCAETY
;
A
#
# COMPACT_ATOMS: atom_id res chain seq x y z
N PHE A 1 -3.61 1.81 -12.81
CA PHE A 1 -4.64 0.79 -12.61
C PHE A 1 -5.34 1.04 -11.29
N THR A 2 -6.50 1.64 -11.35
CA THR A 2 -7.41 1.72 -10.21
C THR A 2 -8.31 0.50 -10.28
N MET A 3 -8.22 -0.37 -9.31
CA MET A 3 -9.24 -1.40 -9.12
C MET A 3 -10.36 -0.82 -8.28
N ASP A 4 -11.22 -0.06 -8.92
CA ASP A 4 -12.42 0.44 -8.28
C ASP A 4 -13.50 -0.65 -8.33
N MET A 5 -14.08 -0.94 -7.20
CA MET A 5 -15.24 -1.83 -7.16
C MET A 5 -16.47 -1.12 -7.76
N PRO A 6 -17.22 -1.77 -8.64
CA PRO A 6 -18.48 -1.19 -9.10
C PRO A 6 -19.41 -0.88 -7.93
N ALA A 7 -20.02 0.30 -7.93
CA ALA A 7 -20.92 0.76 -6.86
C ALA A 7 -22.05 -0.24 -6.53
N GLY A 8 -22.45 -1.04 -7.48
CA GLY A 8 -23.51 -2.04 -7.30
C GLY A 8 -23.14 -3.22 -6.39
N VAL A 9 -21.86 -3.39 -6.06
CA VAL A 9 -21.39 -4.52 -5.27
C VAL A 9 -21.35 -4.21 -3.77
N MET A 10 -21.24 -2.92 -3.40
CA MET A 10 -20.97 -2.50 -2.02
C MET A 10 -21.97 -1.45 -1.50
N GLY A 11 -23.19 -1.49 -1.96
CA GLY A 11 -24.22 -0.52 -1.62
C GLY A 11 -24.79 -0.59 -0.20
N PHE A 12 -23.99 -0.97 0.80
CA PHE A 12 -24.49 -1.18 2.17
C PHE A 12 -24.97 0.10 2.86
N ASP A 13 -24.47 1.26 2.47
CA ASP A 13 -24.76 2.53 3.15
C ASP A 13 -25.55 3.52 2.29
N LYS A 14 -26.04 3.13 1.10
CA LYS A 14 -26.86 4.03 0.28
C LYS A 14 -28.33 3.91 0.62
N PRO A 15 -29.07 5.02 0.64
CA PRO A 15 -30.53 4.97 0.76
C PRO A 15 -31.12 4.02 -0.30
N LYS A 16 -32.11 3.24 0.10
CA LYS A 16 -32.71 2.19 -0.75
C LYS A 16 -33.19 2.67 -2.14
N ASP A 17 -33.43 3.97 -2.28
CA ASP A 17 -33.95 4.61 -3.48
C ASP A 17 -32.91 5.34 -4.32
N THR A 18 -31.62 5.21 -4.00
CA THR A 18 -30.58 5.84 -4.79
C THR A 18 -30.29 5.01 -6.03
N PRO A 19 -30.47 5.56 -7.25
CA PRO A 19 -30.14 4.85 -8.47
C PRO A 19 -28.65 4.44 -8.46
N ILE A 20 -28.40 3.17 -8.72
CA ILE A 20 -27.04 2.66 -8.87
C ILE A 20 -26.60 2.95 -10.30
N SER A 21 -25.61 3.85 -10.46
CA SER A 21 -24.99 4.06 -11.75
C SER A 21 -24.00 2.91 -12.04
N PRO A 22 -24.00 2.33 -13.25
CA PRO A 22 -23.00 1.34 -13.64
C PRO A 22 -21.59 1.91 -13.66
N ASP A 23 -21.45 3.23 -13.81
CA ASP A 23 -20.17 3.93 -13.76
C ASP A 23 -19.82 4.45 -12.35
N GLY A 24 -20.74 4.25 -11.40
CA GLY A 24 -20.48 4.61 -9.99
C GLY A 24 -19.41 3.72 -9.40
N ARG A 25 -18.56 4.32 -8.55
CA ARG A 25 -17.55 3.60 -7.77
C ARG A 25 -17.79 3.88 -6.31
N ASP A 26 -17.88 2.83 -5.52
CA ASP A 26 -17.79 2.95 -4.07
C ASP A 26 -16.31 2.92 -3.68
N TRP A 27 -16.02 3.40 -2.47
CA TRP A 27 -14.67 3.37 -1.91
C TRP A 27 -13.69 4.30 -2.61
N ALA A 28 -13.98 5.59 -2.47
CA ALA A 28 -13.06 6.66 -2.83
C ALA A 28 -12.57 6.60 -4.29
N MET A 29 -13.34 7.15 -5.17
CA MET A 29 -13.05 7.28 -6.61
C MET A 29 -11.64 7.77 -6.97
N LEU A 30 -10.88 8.23 -6.01
CA LEU A 30 -9.55 8.82 -6.18
C LEU A 30 -8.46 8.11 -5.38
N SER A 31 -8.75 6.97 -4.75
CA SER A 31 -7.77 6.24 -3.95
C SER A 31 -7.51 4.83 -4.44
N PHE A 32 -6.30 4.37 -4.19
CA PHE A 32 -5.93 2.98 -4.32
C PHE A 32 -6.10 2.31 -2.96
N MET A 33 -6.94 1.28 -2.90
CA MET A 33 -7.03 0.41 -1.74
C MET A 33 -6.11 -0.78 -1.99
N TRP A 34 -5.02 -0.86 -1.22
CA TRP A 34 -4.01 -1.89 -1.45
C TRP A 34 -4.58 -3.30 -1.31
N GLN A 35 -5.44 -3.54 -0.33
CA GLN A 35 -6.10 -4.82 -0.14
C GLN A 35 -6.77 -5.33 -1.42
N ASN A 36 -7.39 -4.46 -2.18
CA ASN A 36 -8.07 -4.81 -3.43
C ASN A 36 -7.09 -4.86 -4.61
N THR A 37 -6.14 -3.92 -4.65
CA THR A 37 -5.18 -3.78 -5.73
C THR A 37 -4.16 -4.93 -5.74
N ARG A 38 -3.74 -5.44 -4.59
CA ARG A 38 -2.70 -6.47 -4.47
C ARG A 38 -3.07 -7.80 -5.14
N HIS A 39 -4.36 -8.16 -5.16
CA HIS A 39 -4.79 -9.46 -5.69
C HIS A 39 -4.30 -9.75 -7.11
N PRO A 40 -4.51 -8.90 -8.11
CA PRO A 40 -3.93 -9.12 -9.43
C PRO A 40 -2.40 -9.01 -9.43
N TYR A 41 -1.81 -8.13 -8.62
CA TYR A 41 -0.36 -7.95 -8.60
C TYR A 41 0.41 -9.18 -8.17
N TRP A 42 -0.12 -9.99 -7.25
CA TRP A 42 0.51 -11.25 -6.85
C TRP A 42 0.59 -12.28 -7.98
N SER A 43 -0.34 -12.26 -8.92
CA SER A 43 -0.35 -13.19 -10.06
C SER A 43 0.45 -12.70 -11.28
N MET A 44 0.64 -11.39 -11.42
CA MET A 44 1.25 -10.78 -12.62
C MET A 44 2.69 -11.24 -12.89
N PRO A 45 3.60 -11.36 -11.91
CA PRO A 45 4.96 -11.83 -12.17
C PRO A 45 4.98 -13.22 -12.79
N ASN A 46 4.17 -14.14 -12.27
CA ASN A 46 4.09 -15.52 -12.76
C ASN A 46 3.45 -15.64 -14.14
N ARG A 47 2.61 -14.66 -14.52
CA ARG A 47 1.98 -14.60 -15.85
C ARG A 47 2.84 -13.90 -16.90
N GLY A 48 3.87 -13.18 -16.47
CA GLY A 48 4.69 -12.36 -17.36
C GLY A 48 4.05 -11.01 -17.72
N ASP A 49 3.11 -10.52 -16.93
CA ASP A 49 2.39 -9.24 -17.18
C ASP A 49 3.26 -8.02 -16.78
N TYR A 50 4.54 -8.01 -17.16
CA TYR A 50 5.52 -7.02 -16.71
C TYR A 50 5.21 -5.61 -17.20
N ASP A 51 4.63 -5.48 -18.38
CA ASP A 51 4.21 -4.18 -18.93
C ASP A 51 3.13 -3.48 -18.08
N THR A 52 2.47 -4.25 -17.23
CA THR A 52 1.45 -3.75 -16.31
C THR A 52 2.01 -3.54 -14.91
N ILE A 53 2.73 -4.52 -14.36
CA ILE A 53 3.18 -4.47 -12.97
C ILE A 53 4.32 -3.47 -12.76
N VAL A 54 5.28 -3.38 -13.68
CA VAL A 54 6.44 -2.50 -13.54
C VAL A 54 6.04 -1.02 -13.44
N PRO A 55 5.17 -0.47 -14.31
CA PRO A 55 4.67 0.90 -14.13
C PRO A 55 3.94 1.12 -12.80
N GLY A 56 3.18 0.13 -12.33
CA GLY A 56 2.51 0.21 -11.02
C GLY A 56 3.50 0.29 -9.86
N MET A 57 4.58 -0.47 -9.91
CA MET A 57 5.65 -0.41 -8.91
C MET A 57 6.46 0.89 -9.01
N GLN A 58 6.68 1.39 -10.21
CA GLN A 58 7.32 2.68 -10.45
C GLN A 58 6.51 3.83 -9.84
N PHE A 59 5.19 3.80 -9.97
CA PHE A 59 4.30 4.77 -9.32
C PHE A 59 4.51 4.81 -7.79
N VAL A 60 4.67 3.66 -7.14
CA VAL A 60 4.98 3.61 -5.70
C VAL A 60 6.34 4.22 -5.42
N ARG A 61 7.35 3.90 -6.24
CA ARG A 61 8.70 4.44 -6.11
C ARG A 61 8.72 5.98 -6.24
N ASP A 62 7.96 6.53 -7.16
CA ASP A 62 7.88 7.97 -7.38
C ASP A 62 7.28 8.72 -6.18
N GLY A 63 6.43 8.05 -5.41
CA GLY A 63 5.88 8.57 -4.16
C GLY A 63 6.73 8.36 -2.91
N LEU A 64 7.92 7.78 -3.03
CA LEU A 64 8.70 7.35 -1.87
C LEU A 64 9.11 8.51 -0.95
N ASP A 65 9.50 9.66 -1.49
CA ASP A 65 9.89 10.81 -0.68
C ASP A 65 8.71 11.38 0.12
N ILE A 66 7.51 11.33 -0.43
CA ILE A 66 6.28 11.70 0.27
C ILE A 66 6.01 10.70 1.40
N ALA A 67 6.20 9.41 1.16
CA ALA A 67 6.04 8.36 2.16
C ALA A 67 7.06 8.51 3.32
N LYS A 68 8.29 8.93 3.03
CA LYS A 68 9.33 9.24 4.03
C LYS A 68 8.96 10.45 4.87
N ASP A 69 8.57 11.55 4.24
CA ASP A 69 8.12 12.77 4.96
C ASP A 69 6.93 12.46 5.86
N ARG A 70 5.97 11.69 5.38
CA ARG A 70 4.83 11.22 6.15
C ARG A 70 5.25 10.36 7.34
N CYS A 71 6.16 9.42 7.13
CA CYS A 71 6.70 8.58 8.19
C CYS A 71 7.30 9.45 9.32
N LYS A 72 8.11 10.43 8.95
CA LYS A 72 8.72 11.36 9.90
C LYS A 72 7.70 12.18 10.66
N LYS A 73 6.70 12.71 9.97
CA LYS A 73 5.64 13.55 10.58
C LYS A 73 4.73 12.76 11.53
N LEU A 74 4.38 11.53 11.18
CA LEU A 74 3.41 10.74 11.94
C LEU A 74 4.04 9.96 13.10
N TYR A 75 5.22 9.42 12.87
CA TYR A 75 5.85 8.50 13.82
C TYR A 75 7.16 9.03 14.40
N GLY A 76 7.70 10.14 13.90
CA GLY A 76 8.96 10.72 14.35
C GLY A 76 10.19 9.91 13.97
N VAL A 77 10.05 8.85 13.18
CA VAL A 77 11.15 7.95 12.80
C VAL A 77 11.50 8.09 11.32
N ASP A 78 12.69 7.62 10.96
CA ASP A 78 13.15 7.55 9.57
C ASP A 78 12.65 6.25 8.92
N GLY A 79 12.48 6.30 7.60
CA GLY A 79 11.94 5.25 6.76
C GLY A 79 10.73 5.74 5.97
N ALA A 80 10.09 4.87 5.24
CA ALA A 80 8.88 5.17 4.49
C ALA A 80 7.71 4.32 4.97
N VAL A 81 6.52 4.90 5.07
CA VAL A 81 5.29 4.19 5.39
C VAL A 81 4.28 4.34 4.26
N ILE A 82 3.81 3.22 3.76
CA ILE A 82 2.76 3.13 2.74
C ILE A 82 1.52 2.54 3.42
N PHE A 83 0.43 3.27 3.36
CA PHE A 83 -0.83 2.85 3.96
C PHE A 83 -1.69 2.06 2.98
N GLU A 84 -2.70 1.41 3.53
CA GLU A 84 -3.71 0.65 2.81
C GLU A 84 -4.39 1.47 1.71
N ALA A 85 -4.66 2.75 1.97
CA ALA A 85 -5.26 3.65 1.02
C ALA A 85 -4.30 4.77 0.63
N SER A 86 -4.14 5.00 -0.66
CA SER A 86 -3.30 6.04 -1.24
C SER A 86 -4.02 6.74 -2.37
N TRP A 87 -3.78 8.05 -2.54
CA TRP A 87 -4.30 8.84 -3.65
C TRP A 87 -3.33 8.86 -4.82
N TYR A 88 -3.80 9.49 -5.92
CA TYR A 88 -2.97 9.78 -7.08
C TYR A 88 -1.62 10.37 -6.65
N HIS A 89 -0.57 9.93 -7.30
CA HIS A 89 0.82 10.32 -7.03
C HIS A 89 1.32 9.99 -5.63
N ASN A 90 0.67 9.03 -4.95
CA ASN A 90 1.02 8.75 -3.56
C ASN A 90 0.95 10.03 -2.69
N VAL A 91 0.36 11.07 -3.21
CA VAL A 91 0.16 12.35 -2.53
C VAL A 91 -0.83 12.10 -1.45
N GLY A 92 -0.29 11.95 -0.46
CA GLY A 92 -0.75 11.51 0.61
C GLY A 92 -1.83 11.84 1.32
N VAL A 93 -2.59 11.19 1.68
CA VAL A 93 -3.77 11.62 2.25
C VAL A 93 -4.00 11.01 3.60
N PHE A 94 -3.13 10.16 4.03
CA PHE A 94 -3.41 9.50 5.27
C PHE A 94 -2.33 9.74 6.31
N PRO A 95 -2.74 10.03 7.54
CA PRO A 95 -4.09 10.25 8.03
C PRO A 95 -4.57 11.68 7.76
N PHE A 96 -5.75 11.84 7.21
CA PHE A 96 -6.43 13.14 7.13
C PHE A 96 -7.64 13.14 8.09
N GLU A 97 -8.12 14.33 8.38
CA GLU A 97 -9.31 14.52 9.19
C GLU A 97 -10.51 13.85 8.50
N GLY A 98 -11.24 13.00 9.23
CA GLY A 98 -12.36 12.21 8.68
C GLY A 98 -12.02 10.79 8.21
N MET A 99 -10.76 10.40 8.21
CA MET A 99 -10.38 9.03 7.91
C MET A 99 -10.86 8.04 8.99
N PRO A 100 -11.40 6.87 8.62
CA PRO A 100 -11.66 5.83 9.58
C PRO A 100 -10.40 5.52 10.40
N GLY A 101 -10.51 5.65 11.72
CA GLY A 101 -9.35 5.62 12.63
C GLY A 101 -8.52 4.33 12.55
N HIS A 102 -9.13 3.22 12.13
CA HIS A 102 -8.46 1.93 11.99
C HIS A 102 -7.47 1.89 10.81
N LEU A 103 -7.73 2.60 9.70
CA LEU A 103 -6.87 2.57 8.52
C LEU A 103 -5.45 3.10 8.79
N ARG A 104 -5.27 3.97 9.77
CA ARG A 104 -3.95 4.44 10.19
C ARG A 104 -3.02 3.34 10.73
N PHE A 105 -3.57 2.19 11.08
CA PHE A 105 -2.82 1.03 11.54
C PHE A 105 -2.54 0.02 10.43
N HIS A 106 -3.11 0.20 9.24
CA HIS A 106 -2.94 -0.68 8.10
C HIS A 106 -1.66 -0.30 7.33
N GLN A 107 -0.55 -0.82 7.78
CA GLN A 107 0.79 -0.51 7.26
C GLN A 107 1.38 -1.66 6.42
N LEU A 108 0.60 -2.70 6.18
CA LEU A 108 1.06 -3.92 5.49
C LEU A 108 1.61 -3.62 4.10
N ALA A 109 1.02 -2.68 3.38
CA ALA A 109 1.48 -2.26 2.05
C ALA A 109 2.97 -1.87 2.03
N THR A 110 3.49 -1.33 3.14
CA THR A 110 4.89 -0.92 3.28
C THR A 110 5.89 -2.04 3.01
N ILE A 111 5.55 -3.28 3.35
CA ILE A 111 6.44 -4.44 3.16
C ILE A 111 5.95 -5.37 2.05
N GLU A 112 4.64 -5.46 1.83
CA GLU A 112 4.06 -6.34 0.83
C GLU A 112 4.35 -5.85 -0.60
N ILE A 113 4.35 -4.54 -0.83
CA ILE A 113 4.73 -3.98 -2.13
C ILE A 113 6.17 -4.32 -2.51
N PRO A 114 7.18 -4.09 -1.65
CA PRO A 114 8.54 -4.56 -1.91
C PRO A 114 8.66 -6.08 -2.10
N ALA A 115 7.83 -6.88 -1.43
CA ALA A 115 7.83 -8.33 -1.66
C ALA A 115 7.36 -8.70 -3.09
N ILE A 116 6.32 -8.03 -3.58
CA ILE A 116 5.87 -8.21 -4.98
C ILE A 116 6.92 -7.68 -5.98
N MET A 117 7.59 -6.56 -5.65
CA MET A 117 8.71 -6.06 -6.45
C MET A 117 9.85 -7.09 -6.52
N ALA A 118 10.17 -7.75 -5.40
CA ALA A 118 11.20 -8.78 -5.35
C ALA A 118 10.81 -10.00 -6.21
N GLU A 119 9.55 -10.42 -6.16
CA GLU A 119 9.03 -11.46 -7.02
C GLU A 119 9.12 -11.07 -8.50
N THR A 120 8.76 -9.84 -8.83
CA THR A 120 8.90 -9.28 -10.20
C THR A 120 10.36 -9.32 -10.65
N TYR A 121 11.30 -8.90 -9.81
CA TYR A 121 12.72 -8.98 -10.12
C TYR A 121 13.21 -10.44 -10.27
N ALA A 122 12.72 -11.35 -9.44
CA ALA A 122 13.09 -12.76 -9.54
C ALA A 122 12.78 -13.36 -10.93
N HIS A 123 11.71 -12.90 -11.55
CA HIS A 123 11.31 -13.31 -12.90
C HIS A 123 12.00 -12.54 -14.02
N THR A 124 12.15 -11.22 -13.88
CA THR A 124 12.66 -10.36 -14.96
C THR A 124 14.18 -10.27 -15.00
N ARG A 125 14.84 -10.35 -13.84
CA ARG A 125 16.28 -10.07 -13.66
C ARG A 125 16.68 -8.68 -14.17
N ASP A 126 15.73 -7.73 -14.16
CA ASP A 126 15.97 -6.35 -14.56
C ASP A 126 16.76 -5.61 -13.48
N GLU A 127 18.06 -5.44 -13.71
CA GLU A 127 18.98 -4.74 -12.79
C GLU A 127 18.63 -3.26 -12.60
N LYS A 128 18.02 -2.63 -13.58
CA LYS A 128 17.56 -1.25 -13.46
C LYS A 128 16.38 -1.18 -12.50
N PHE A 129 15.38 -2.04 -12.70
CA PHE A 129 14.25 -2.15 -11.78
C PHE A 129 14.68 -2.47 -10.34
N LEU A 130 15.65 -3.38 -10.17
CA LEU A 130 16.22 -3.68 -8.86
C LEU A 130 16.75 -2.42 -8.19
N LYS A 131 17.66 -1.69 -8.85
CA LYS A 131 18.41 -0.58 -8.25
C LYS A 131 17.57 0.69 -8.09
N GLU A 132 16.70 0.97 -9.04
CA GLU A 132 15.97 2.23 -9.09
C GLU A 132 14.57 2.15 -8.45
N THR A 133 14.01 0.95 -8.30
CA THR A 133 12.64 0.76 -7.80
C THR A 133 12.60 -0.11 -6.55
N LEU A 134 13.04 -1.36 -6.66
CA LEU A 134 12.90 -2.32 -5.56
C LEU A 134 13.73 -1.92 -4.33
N LEU A 135 15.05 -1.78 -4.49
CA LEU A 135 15.93 -1.53 -3.34
C LEU A 135 15.56 -0.27 -2.57
N PRO A 136 15.32 0.90 -3.22
CA PRO A 136 14.91 2.09 -2.47
C PRO A 136 13.62 1.90 -1.68
N CYS A 137 12.61 1.23 -2.24
CA CYS A 137 11.36 0.99 -1.54
C CYS A 137 11.52 -0.01 -0.38
N ALA A 138 12.26 -1.09 -0.61
CA ALA A 138 12.50 -2.11 0.40
C ALA A 138 13.32 -1.58 1.58
N GLU A 139 14.40 -0.85 1.31
CA GLU A 139 15.25 -0.27 2.34
C GLU A 139 14.49 0.71 3.23
N GLU A 140 13.75 1.63 2.64
CA GLU A 140 13.00 2.63 3.40
C GLU A 140 11.82 2.02 4.15
N GLY A 141 11.16 1.01 3.58
CA GLY A 141 10.13 0.25 4.28
C GLY A 141 10.67 -0.52 5.48
N LEU A 142 11.80 -1.21 5.32
CA LEU A 142 12.47 -1.91 6.42
C LEU A 142 12.97 -0.93 7.51
N LYS A 143 13.53 0.21 7.13
CA LYS A 143 13.91 1.26 8.09
C LYS A 143 12.73 1.70 8.95
N PHE A 144 11.55 1.89 8.34
CA PHE A 144 10.35 2.20 9.10
C PHE A 144 10.07 1.15 10.17
N TYR A 145 10.03 -0.13 9.81
CA TYR A 145 9.73 -1.21 10.76
C TYR A 145 10.77 -1.28 11.89
N PHE A 146 12.06 -1.26 11.57
CA PHE A 146 13.12 -1.35 12.56
C PHE A 146 13.19 -0.12 13.48
N ASN A 147 12.91 1.06 12.97
CA ASN A 147 12.92 2.27 13.77
C ASN A 147 11.63 2.46 14.58
N ARG A 148 10.51 1.92 14.11
CA ARG A 148 9.21 2.07 14.76
C ARG A 148 8.97 1.02 15.86
N PHE A 149 9.39 -0.21 15.64
CA PHE A 149 9.12 -1.34 16.51
C PHE A 149 10.42 -1.83 17.17
N THR A 150 10.79 -1.15 18.23
CA THR A 150 12.06 -1.40 18.94
C THR A 150 11.94 -2.37 20.12
N LYS A 151 10.72 -2.75 20.49
CA LYS A 151 10.47 -3.73 21.54
C LYS A 151 10.59 -5.15 21.02
N THR A 152 11.08 -6.04 21.86
CA THR A 152 11.16 -7.49 21.56
C THR A 152 10.50 -8.33 22.65
N ASP A 153 10.05 -9.51 22.27
CA ASP A 153 9.61 -10.54 23.22
C ASP A 153 10.81 -11.22 23.92
N ALA A 154 10.51 -12.17 24.81
CA ALA A 154 11.53 -12.93 25.52
C ALA A 154 12.45 -13.78 24.62
N ASN A 155 12.06 -14.01 23.35
CA ASN A 155 12.82 -14.76 22.35
C ASN A 155 13.56 -13.83 21.37
N GLY A 156 13.55 -12.51 21.61
CA GLY A 156 14.18 -11.52 20.74
C GLY A 156 13.39 -11.20 19.46
N ARG A 157 12.12 -11.59 19.36
CA ARG A 157 11.27 -11.27 18.21
C ARG A 157 10.67 -9.88 18.35
N MET A 158 10.66 -9.13 17.26
CA MET A 158 10.05 -7.80 17.22
C MET A 158 8.57 -7.84 17.61
N LEU A 159 8.17 -6.97 18.53
CA LEU A 159 6.77 -6.76 18.91
C LEU A 159 6.20 -5.57 18.11
N MET A 160 5.27 -5.87 17.22
CA MET A 160 4.59 -4.86 16.37
C MET A 160 3.25 -4.46 17.00
N GLU A 161 3.32 -3.60 18.02
CA GLU A 161 2.12 -3.08 18.68
C GLU A 161 1.47 -1.97 17.84
N GLY A 162 0.14 -1.99 17.71
CA GLY A 162 -0.61 -0.98 16.97
C GLY A 162 -0.47 -1.13 15.45
N VAL A 163 -0.30 -2.35 14.98
CA VAL A 163 -0.40 -2.71 13.55
C VAL A 163 -1.69 -3.50 13.36
N GLY A 164 -2.43 -3.15 12.35
CA GLY A 164 -3.58 -3.88 11.87
C GLY A 164 -3.41 -4.25 10.41
N CYS A 165 -4.16 -5.23 9.97
CA CYS A 165 -4.41 -5.46 8.55
C CYS A 165 -5.91 -5.37 8.29
N ALA A 166 -6.26 -5.13 7.04
CA ALA A 166 -7.64 -5.00 6.64
C ALA A 166 -8.45 -6.25 7.05
N GLU A 167 -9.64 -6.02 7.57
CA GLU A 167 -10.61 -7.07 7.97
C GLU A 167 -10.15 -7.99 9.13
N THR A 168 -9.18 -7.57 9.94
CA THR A 168 -8.73 -8.33 11.12
C THR A 168 -8.94 -7.59 12.44
N TYR A 169 -9.88 -6.69 12.49
CA TYR A 169 -10.29 -5.89 13.65
C TYR A 169 -11.54 -6.43 14.31
#